data_0134eabdc911426fbfd78a8dd53cda5c
#
_entry.id   0134eabdc911426fbfd78a8dd53cda5c
#
_cell.length_a   1.000
_cell.length_b   1.000
_cell.length_c   1.000
_cell.angle_alpha   90.00
_cell.angle_beta   90.00
_cell.angle_gamma   90.00
#
_symmetry.space_group_name_H-M   'P 1'
#
loop_
_entity.id
_entity.type
_entity.pdbx_description
1 polymer ?
#
loop_
_entity_poly.entity_id
_entity_poly.type
_entity_poly.pdbx_seq_one_letter_code
_entity_poly.pdbx_strand_id
1 'polypeptide(L)'
;RAQSLVPGVFYNRKGENINVQVPSLPLEQLYFEIGNTTVFNLEIDDNGKKTTYPCFFWDVQKHPYKKRFTHIDYYGVDLDQEITVDVPVEFTGTAKGVKLGGFLETYVETISVAAKPLDMPHKISIDVTDIDMNQSLSIDKIQMPAGSRAVFDNNYTVVAVLEKTKEVAEFDAAQAAAEA
;
A
#
# COMPACT_ATOMS: atom_id res chain seq x y z
N ARG A 1 6.56 -26.01 8.60
CA ARG A 1 6.05 -25.79 7.22
C ARG A 1 5.06 -26.86 6.75
N ALA A 2 4.94 -27.97 7.45
CA ALA A 2 3.92 -29.00 7.14
C ALA A 2 2.51 -28.64 7.62
N GLN A 3 2.35 -27.60 8.46
CA GLN A 3 1.07 -27.24 9.09
C GLN A 3 0.47 -25.93 8.57
N SER A 4 0.86 -25.46 7.40
CA SER A 4 0.33 -24.19 6.84
C SER A 4 0.43 -22.98 7.81
N LEU A 5 1.47 -22.96 8.63
CA LEU A 5 1.76 -21.85 9.55
C LEU A 5 2.75 -20.88 8.90
N VAL A 6 2.48 -19.59 9.04
CA VAL A 6 3.35 -18.51 8.60
C VAL A 6 4.07 -17.98 9.84
N PRO A 7 5.42 -17.96 9.84
CA PRO A 7 6.19 -17.33 10.90
C PRO A 7 6.07 -15.82 10.78
N GLY A 8 6.09 -15.15 11.93
CA GLY A 8 6.10 -13.70 12.01
C GLY A 8 6.77 -13.21 13.26
N VAL A 9 7.01 -11.93 13.32
CA VAL A 9 7.57 -11.25 14.49
C VAL A 9 6.66 -10.10 14.87
N PHE A 10 6.27 -10.06 16.14
CA PHE A 10 5.63 -8.90 16.73
C PHE A 10 6.68 -8.08 17.45
N TYR A 11 6.72 -6.79 17.20
CA TYR A 11 7.56 -5.84 17.94
C TYR A 11 6.83 -4.52 18.16
N ASN A 12 7.18 -3.86 19.26
CA ASN A 12 6.64 -2.56 19.58
C ASN A 12 7.75 -1.56 19.91
N ARG A 13 7.38 -0.29 20.00
CA ARG A 13 8.30 0.79 20.36
C ARG A 13 8.93 0.64 21.74
N LYS A 14 8.33 -0.16 22.63
CA LYS A 14 8.85 -0.44 23.99
C LYS A 14 10.00 -1.45 23.98
N GLY A 15 10.36 -2.00 22.82
CA GLY A 15 11.44 -2.97 22.67
C GLY A 15 11.04 -4.42 22.94
N GLU A 16 9.75 -4.71 23.04
CA GLU A 16 9.27 -6.09 23.11
C GLU A 16 9.32 -6.72 21.72
N ASN A 17 9.94 -7.89 21.63
CA ASN A 17 10.01 -8.70 20.42
C ASN A 17 9.50 -10.10 20.73
N ILE A 18 8.46 -10.53 20.04
CA ILE A 18 7.82 -11.83 20.23
C ILE A 18 7.74 -12.55 18.90
N ASN A 19 8.33 -13.75 18.83
CA ASN A 19 8.17 -14.61 17.65
C ASN A 19 6.80 -15.28 17.70
N VAL A 20 6.04 -15.15 16.61
CA VAL A 20 4.68 -15.67 16.50
C VAL A 20 4.54 -16.60 15.31
N GLN A 21 3.56 -17.48 15.35
CA GLN A 21 3.16 -18.32 14.22
C GLN A 21 1.65 -18.20 14.04
N VAL A 22 1.22 -17.95 12.81
CA VAL A 22 -0.19 -17.74 12.49
C VAL A 22 -0.61 -18.68 11.36
N PRO A 23 -1.82 -19.28 11.44
CA PRO A 23 -2.35 -20.08 10.35
C PRO A 23 -2.49 -19.26 9.06
N SER A 24 -2.07 -19.81 7.91
CA SER A 24 -2.00 -19.07 6.65
C SER A 24 -3.37 -18.63 6.14
N LEU A 25 -4.40 -19.48 6.23
CA LEU A 25 -5.72 -19.18 5.66
C LEU A 25 -6.43 -17.99 6.34
N PRO A 26 -6.58 -17.94 7.69
CA PRO A 26 -7.17 -16.78 8.35
C PRO A 26 -6.36 -15.49 8.11
N LEU A 27 -5.04 -15.63 8.06
CA LEU A 27 -4.14 -14.53 7.83
C LEU A 27 -4.29 -13.92 6.42
N GLU A 28 -4.38 -14.77 5.39
CA GLU A 28 -4.60 -14.33 4.02
C GLU A 28 -5.95 -13.60 3.87
N GLN A 29 -7.01 -14.14 4.46
CA GLN A 29 -8.32 -13.51 4.46
C GLN A 29 -8.30 -12.13 5.13
N LEU A 30 -7.72 -12.06 6.33
CA LEU A 30 -7.57 -10.80 7.06
C LEU A 30 -6.77 -9.76 6.26
N TYR A 31 -5.63 -10.17 5.70
CA TYR A 31 -4.78 -9.27 4.91
C TYR A 31 -5.49 -8.71 3.67
N PHE A 32 -6.27 -9.53 2.96
CA PHE A 32 -7.04 -9.06 1.80
C PHE A 32 -8.20 -8.15 2.17
N GLU A 33 -8.75 -8.31 3.38
CA GLU A 33 -9.86 -7.49 3.86
C GLU A 33 -9.40 -6.13 4.37
N ILE A 34 -8.34 -6.07 5.19
CA ILE A 34 -7.93 -4.86 5.90
C ILE A 34 -6.69 -4.16 5.31
N GLY A 35 -5.88 -4.85 4.50
CA GLY A 35 -4.64 -4.29 3.94
C GLY A 35 -3.56 -4.02 5.00
N ASN A 36 -2.61 -3.13 4.67
CA ASN A 36 -1.45 -2.81 5.54
C ASN A 36 -1.72 -1.64 6.49
N THR A 37 -2.77 -0.86 6.26
CA THR A 37 -2.98 0.44 6.92
C THR A 37 -3.98 0.40 8.07
N THR A 38 -4.66 -0.73 8.25
CA THR A 38 -5.68 -0.89 9.30
C THR A 38 -5.09 -1.47 10.58
N VAL A 39 -5.44 -0.86 11.71
CA VAL A 39 -5.11 -1.41 13.03
C VAL A 39 -6.06 -2.54 13.38
N PHE A 40 -5.51 -3.65 13.82
CA PHE A 40 -6.25 -4.80 14.33
C PHE A 40 -5.67 -5.29 15.65
N ASN A 41 -6.42 -6.13 16.35
CA ASN A 41 -5.99 -6.69 17.61
C ASN A 41 -5.38 -8.08 17.38
N LEU A 42 -4.09 -8.22 17.66
CA LEU A 42 -3.39 -9.50 17.65
C LEU A 42 -3.47 -10.14 19.03
N GLU A 43 -4.12 -11.28 19.12
CA GLU A 43 -4.13 -12.12 20.34
C GLU A 43 -2.98 -13.12 20.26
N ILE A 44 -2.04 -12.99 21.20
CA ILE A 44 -0.89 -13.90 21.34
C ILE A 44 -1.17 -14.82 22.52
N ASP A 45 -1.15 -16.12 22.27
CA ASP A 45 -1.25 -17.16 23.30
C ASP A 45 0.15 -17.69 23.62
N ASP A 46 0.62 -17.37 24.81
CA ASP A 46 1.87 -17.90 25.36
C ASP A 46 1.57 -18.85 26.54
N ASN A 47 1.56 -20.14 26.25
CA ASN A 47 1.32 -21.21 27.24
C ASN A 47 0.03 -21.03 28.05
N GLY A 48 -1.04 -20.55 27.41
CA GLY A 48 -2.34 -20.33 28.08
C GLY A 48 -2.54 -18.90 28.62
N LYS A 49 -1.54 -18.03 28.49
CA LYS A 49 -1.68 -16.61 28.78
C LYS A 49 -1.96 -15.86 27.48
N LYS A 50 -3.19 -15.41 27.33
CA LYS A 50 -3.63 -14.63 26.18
C LYS A 50 -3.37 -13.14 26.45
N THR A 51 -2.64 -12.52 25.56
CA THR A 51 -2.38 -11.07 25.60
C THR A 51 -2.77 -10.48 24.24
N THR A 52 -3.52 -9.38 24.28
CA THR A 52 -3.99 -8.70 23.08
C THR A 52 -3.21 -7.42 22.85
N TYR A 53 -2.68 -7.24 21.65
CA TYR A 53 -1.92 -6.05 21.26
C TYR A 53 -2.57 -5.40 20.04
N PRO A 54 -2.84 -4.09 20.07
CA PRO A 54 -3.21 -3.35 18.86
C PRO A 54 -1.98 -3.25 17.95
N CYS A 55 -2.09 -3.70 16.71
CA CYS A 55 -1.00 -3.70 15.75
C CYS A 55 -1.51 -3.53 14.30
N PHE A 56 -0.59 -3.32 13.38
CA PHE A 56 -0.84 -3.40 11.94
C PHE A 56 0.26 -4.23 11.26
N PHE A 57 0.04 -4.57 9.99
CA PHE A 57 1.04 -5.25 9.17
C PHE A 57 2.12 -4.26 8.75
N TRP A 58 3.35 -4.44 9.24
CA TRP A 58 4.48 -3.59 8.88
C TRP A 58 5.10 -4.01 7.55
N ASP A 59 5.49 -5.28 7.46
CA ASP A 59 5.99 -5.88 6.23
C ASP A 59 5.36 -7.24 6.01
N VAL A 60 5.06 -7.56 4.76
CA VAL A 60 4.44 -8.82 4.37
C VAL A 60 5.18 -9.40 3.20
N GLN A 61 6.00 -10.41 3.48
CA GLN A 61 6.77 -11.13 2.47
C GLN A 61 5.91 -12.19 1.80
N LYS A 62 5.74 -12.05 0.49
CA LYS A 62 5.00 -13.00 -0.36
C LYS A 62 5.96 -13.88 -1.14
N HIS A 63 5.58 -15.14 -1.34
CA HIS A 63 6.33 -16.03 -2.20
C HIS A 63 6.14 -15.62 -3.67
N PRO A 64 7.22 -15.47 -4.48
CA PRO A 64 7.13 -14.90 -5.82
C PRO A 64 6.23 -15.71 -6.79
N TYR A 65 6.20 -17.05 -6.65
CA TYR A 65 5.42 -17.91 -7.55
C TYR A 65 4.17 -18.56 -6.91
N LYS A 66 4.09 -18.60 -5.59
CA LYS A 66 2.97 -19.23 -4.86
C LYS A 66 2.20 -18.16 -4.11
N LYS A 67 0.89 -18.16 -4.24
CA LYS A 67 0.00 -17.26 -3.50
C LYS A 67 0.00 -17.63 -2.00
N ARG A 68 1.11 -17.40 -1.31
CA ARG A 68 1.25 -17.63 0.13
C ARG A 68 2.23 -16.64 0.73
N PHE A 69 2.02 -16.30 1.99
CA PHE A 69 2.93 -15.51 2.79
C PHE A 69 4.12 -16.35 3.29
N THR A 70 5.29 -15.75 3.31
CA THR A 70 6.53 -16.38 3.78
C THR A 70 6.93 -15.89 5.16
N HIS A 71 6.72 -14.61 5.44
CA HIS A 71 6.98 -13.94 6.71
C HIS A 71 6.06 -12.74 6.88
N ILE A 72 5.76 -12.39 8.13
CA ILE A 72 4.96 -11.21 8.45
C ILE A 72 5.51 -10.53 9.68
N ASP A 73 5.64 -9.23 9.57
CA ASP A 73 6.05 -8.35 10.64
C ASP A 73 4.84 -7.59 11.18
N TYR A 74 4.59 -7.73 12.48
CA TYR A 74 3.52 -7.03 13.18
C TYR A 74 4.12 -5.92 14.02
N TYR A 75 3.68 -4.69 13.79
CA TYR A 75 4.10 -3.55 14.60
C TYR A 75 3.00 -3.14 15.55
N GLY A 76 3.31 -3.24 16.87
CA GLY A 76 2.42 -2.80 17.92
C GLY A 76 2.38 -1.29 18.03
N VAL A 77 1.19 -0.71 18.01
CA VAL A 77 0.98 0.74 17.98
C VAL A 77 0.38 1.26 19.27
N ASP A 78 0.82 2.46 19.64
CA ASP A 78 0.15 3.29 20.65
C ASP A 78 -0.84 4.18 19.89
N LEU A 79 -2.12 4.13 20.25
CA LEU A 79 -3.21 4.84 19.54
C LEU A 79 -3.09 6.37 19.60
N ASP A 80 -2.34 6.89 20.56
CA ASP A 80 -2.15 8.33 20.75
C ASP A 80 -0.95 8.92 20.00
N GLN A 81 -0.10 8.07 19.40
CA GLN A 81 1.11 8.50 18.72
C GLN A 81 0.94 8.49 17.20
N GLU A 82 1.48 9.52 16.54
CA GLU A 82 1.55 9.54 15.08
C GLU A 82 2.56 8.48 14.59
N ILE A 83 2.19 7.80 13.53
CA ILE A 83 3.01 6.84 12.82
C ILE A 83 3.08 7.21 11.36
N THR A 84 4.19 6.87 10.71
CA THR A 84 4.35 7.03 9.26
C THR A 84 4.23 5.66 8.60
N VAL A 85 3.27 5.53 7.69
CA VAL A 85 3.01 4.29 6.95
C VAL A 85 2.87 4.61 5.47
N ASP A 86 3.29 3.67 4.62
CA ASP A 86 3.12 3.78 3.18
C ASP A 86 1.71 3.35 2.79
N VAL A 87 0.94 4.31 2.28
CA VAL A 87 -0.46 4.15 1.88
C VAL A 87 -0.54 4.02 0.36
N PRO A 88 -1.24 3.02 -0.17
CA PRO A 88 -1.40 2.86 -1.61
C PRO A 88 -2.24 3.99 -2.21
N VAL A 89 -1.85 4.39 -3.42
CA VAL A 89 -2.53 5.41 -4.21
C VAL A 89 -3.47 4.75 -5.21
N GLU A 90 -4.69 5.25 -5.28
CA GLU A 90 -5.68 4.85 -6.29
C GLU A 90 -6.01 6.05 -7.17
N PHE A 91 -5.80 5.89 -8.47
CA PHE A 91 -6.14 6.93 -9.44
C PHE A 91 -7.59 6.76 -9.90
N THR A 92 -8.38 7.82 -9.78
CA THR A 92 -9.80 7.84 -10.16
C THR A 92 -10.04 8.75 -11.34
N GLY A 93 -11.01 8.39 -12.20
CA GLY A 93 -11.34 9.17 -13.40
C GLY A 93 -10.49 8.79 -14.61
N THR A 94 -10.70 9.53 -15.72
CA THR A 94 -9.93 9.39 -16.96
C THR A 94 -9.41 10.77 -17.34
N ALA A 95 -8.09 10.91 -17.37
CA ALA A 95 -7.46 12.19 -17.69
C ALA A 95 -7.87 12.73 -19.08
N LYS A 96 -8.04 14.06 -19.18
CA LYS A 96 -8.32 14.75 -20.45
C LYS A 96 -7.26 14.44 -21.49
N GLY A 97 -5.97 14.43 -21.11
CA GLY A 97 -4.86 14.11 -21.98
C GLY A 97 -4.89 12.68 -22.53
N VAL A 98 -5.40 11.71 -21.76
CA VAL A 98 -5.57 10.33 -22.22
C VAL A 98 -6.65 10.25 -23.30
N LYS A 99 -7.75 11.01 -23.18
CA LYS A 99 -8.80 11.10 -24.21
C LYS A 99 -8.30 11.74 -25.51
N LEU A 100 -7.24 12.54 -25.42
CA LEU A 100 -6.59 13.17 -26.59
C LEU A 100 -5.49 12.30 -27.21
N GLY A 101 -5.31 11.06 -26.72
CA GLY A 101 -4.34 10.11 -27.27
C GLY A 101 -3.04 9.97 -26.46
N GLY A 102 -2.91 10.66 -25.33
CA GLY A 102 -1.83 10.45 -24.36
C GLY A 102 -1.97 9.17 -23.58
N PHE A 103 -0.96 8.83 -22.79
CA PHE A 103 -1.01 7.74 -21.82
C PHE A 103 -0.70 8.26 -20.41
N LEU A 104 -1.33 7.63 -19.41
CA LEU A 104 -1.11 7.95 -18.02
C LEU A 104 0.10 7.15 -17.51
N GLU A 105 1.13 7.85 -17.06
CA GLU A 105 2.29 7.24 -16.43
C GLU A 105 2.28 7.52 -14.94
N THR A 106 2.32 6.45 -14.14
CA THR A 106 2.33 6.52 -12.68
C THR A 106 3.74 6.24 -12.19
N TYR A 107 4.32 7.20 -11.46
CA TYR A 107 5.68 7.09 -10.93
C TYR A 107 5.71 6.54 -9.51
N VAL A 108 4.59 6.61 -8.79
CA VAL A 108 4.49 6.26 -7.38
C VAL A 108 3.23 5.44 -7.14
N GLU A 109 3.39 4.29 -6.51
CA GLU A 109 2.29 3.41 -6.13
C GLU A 109 1.85 3.62 -4.67
N THR A 110 2.76 4.11 -3.82
CA THR A 110 2.52 4.36 -2.39
C THR A 110 3.05 5.72 -1.98
N ILE A 111 2.38 6.37 -1.04
CA ILE A 111 2.81 7.65 -0.45
C ILE A 111 2.97 7.44 1.05
N SER A 112 4.10 7.89 1.60
CA SER A 112 4.34 7.88 3.05
C SER A 112 3.47 8.92 3.72
N VAL A 113 2.59 8.48 4.61
CA VAL A 113 1.61 9.31 5.33
C VAL A 113 1.83 9.22 6.81
N ALA A 114 1.94 10.36 7.46
CA ALA A 114 1.93 10.47 8.91
C ALA A 114 0.51 10.79 9.39
N ALA A 115 -0.02 9.92 10.24
CA ALA A 115 -1.32 10.08 10.88
C ALA A 115 -1.38 9.30 12.20
N LYS A 116 -2.42 9.56 12.99
CA LYS A 116 -2.74 8.65 14.11
C LYS A 116 -3.28 7.32 13.58
N PRO A 117 -3.04 6.20 14.27
CA PRO A 117 -3.48 4.88 13.82
C PRO A 117 -4.97 4.78 13.50
N LEU A 118 -5.81 5.53 14.18
CA LEU A 118 -7.26 5.55 13.96
C LEU A 118 -7.70 6.41 12.77
N ASP A 119 -6.89 7.41 12.39
CA ASP A 119 -7.17 8.35 11.29
C ASP A 119 -6.42 7.96 10.01
N MET A 120 -5.72 6.81 10.00
CA MET A 120 -4.95 6.34 8.87
C MET A 120 -5.86 5.95 7.71
N PRO A 121 -5.73 6.57 6.52
CA PRO A 121 -6.53 6.19 5.36
C PRO A 121 -6.06 4.84 4.81
N HIS A 122 -7.00 4.01 4.33
CA HIS A 122 -6.68 2.74 3.69
C HIS A 122 -6.06 2.92 2.30
N LYS A 123 -6.45 3.99 1.62
CA LYS A 123 -5.98 4.38 0.29
C LYS A 123 -6.15 5.88 0.09
N ILE A 124 -5.32 6.45 -0.77
CA ILE A 124 -5.41 7.84 -1.19
C ILE A 124 -5.97 7.86 -2.61
N SER A 125 -7.19 8.40 -2.75
CA SER A 125 -7.82 8.53 -4.06
C SER A 125 -7.40 9.86 -4.70
N ILE A 126 -6.78 9.79 -5.86
CA ILE A 126 -6.33 10.96 -6.63
C ILE A 126 -7.18 11.06 -7.88
N ASP A 127 -7.90 12.17 -8.04
CA ASP A 127 -8.63 12.44 -9.27
C ASP A 127 -7.68 12.97 -10.35
N VAL A 128 -7.58 12.23 -11.44
CA VAL A 128 -6.73 12.55 -12.59
C VAL A 128 -7.51 13.19 -13.75
N THR A 129 -8.82 13.43 -13.58
CA THR A 129 -9.73 13.84 -14.67
C THR A 129 -9.26 15.14 -15.34
N ASP A 130 -8.75 16.09 -14.57
CA ASP A 130 -8.37 17.42 -15.05
C ASP A 130 -6.93 17.52 -15.59
N ILE A 131 -6.18 16.42 -15.63
CA ILE A 131 -4.81 16.43 -16.13
C ILE A 131 -4.83 16.45 -17.67
N ASP A 132 -4.25 17.50 -18.24
CA ASP A 132 -4.09 17.65 -19.69
C ASP A 132 -2.82 16.93 -20.19
N MET A 133 -2.66 16.89 -21.53
CA MET A 133 -1.48 16.31 -22.18
C MET A 133 -0.21 17.06 -21.77
N ASN A 134 0.87 16.33 -21.48
CA ASN A 134 2.16 16.84 -21.00
C ASN A 134 2.08 17.58 -19.65
N GLN A 135 1.06 17.29 -18.84
CA GLN A 135 0.96 17.79 -17.47
C GLN A 135 1.25 16.68 -16.47
N SER A 136 1.76 17.10 -15.32
CA SER A 136 2.06 16.22 -14.18
C SER A 136 1.42 16.73 -12.90
N LEU A 137 1.07 15.81 -12.03
CA LEU A 137 0.60 16.08 -10.68
C LEU A 137 1.70 15.73 -9.69
N SER A 138 2.13 16.72 -8.92
CA SER A 138 3.13 16.55 -7.85
C SER A 138 2.46 16.30 -6.50
N ILE A 139 3.22 15.74 -5.56
CA ILE A 139 2.71 15.35 -4.23
C ILE A 139 2.13 16.52 -3.43
N ASP A 140 2.66 17.74 -3.59
CA ASP A 140 2.21 18.95 -2.90
C ASP A 140 0.78 19.37 -3.24
N LYS A 141 0.27 18.95 -4.41
CA LYS A 141 -1.07 19.29 -4.90
C LYS A 141 -2.14 18.24 -4.55
N ILE A 142 -1.73 17.16 -3.92
CA ILE A 142 -2.65 16.07 -3.56
C ILE A 142 -3.39 16.45 -2.29
N GLN A 143 -4.73 16.33 -2.34
CA GLN A 143 -5.57 16.55 -1.16
C GLN A 143 -5.50 15.33 -0.24
N MET A 144 -4.92 15.54 0.94
CA MET A 144 -4.89 14.50 1.96
C MET A 144 -6.20 14.45 2.75
N PRO A 145 -6.63 13.26 3.18
CA PRO A 145 -7.75 13.13 4.11
C PRO A 145 -7.51 13.86 5.43
N ALA A 146 -8.58 14.25 6.09
CA ALA A 146 -8.50 14.94 7.39
C ALA A 146 -7.76 14.08 8.42
N GLY A 147 -6.84 14.69 9.17
CA GLY A 147 -6.05 14.01 10.19
C GLY A 147 -4.79 13.32 9.67
N SER A 148 -4.51 13.36 8.36
CA SER A 148 -3.31 12.79 7.75
C SER A 148 -2.50 13.83 7.00
N ARG A 149 -1.17 13.62 6.93
CA ARG A 149 -0.26 14.46 6.15
C ARG A 149 0.74 13.60 5.39
N ALA A 150 1.05 13.99 4.16
CA ALA A 150 2.12 13.37 3.41
C ALA A 150 3.49 13.75 4.03
N VAL A 151 4.38 12.77 4.10
CA VAL A 151 5.77 12.95 4.53
C VAL A 151 6.66 12.74 3.31
N PHE A 152 7.34 13.79 2.89
CA PHE A 152 8.27 13.74 1.77
C PHE A 152 9.40 14.74 1.97
N ASP A 153 10.61 14.37 1.58
CA ASP A 153 11.79 15.24 1.69
C ASP A 153 11.90 16.18 0.49
N ASN A 154 11.49 15.72 -0.68
CA ASN A 154 11.50 16.47 -1.92
C ASN A 154 10.15 16.37 -2.63
N ASN A 155 9.77 17.45 -3.32
CA ASN A 155 8.59 17.42 -4.16
C ASN A 155 8.86 16.56 -5.41
N TYR A 156 8.08 15.51 -5.62
CA TYR A 156 8.19 14.62 -6.75
C TYR A 156 6.87 14.47 -7.50
N THR A 157 6.97 14.08 -8.75
CA THR A 157 5.81 13.79 -9.58
C THR A 157 5.22 12.44 -9.19
N VAL A 158 3.92 12.40 -8.96
CA VAL A 158 3.18 11.18 -8.64
C VAL A 158 2.61 10.54 -9.89
N VAL A 159 2.06 11.35 -10.78
CA VAL A 159 1.47 10.91 -12.04
C VAL A 159 1.67 11.97 -13.11
N ALA A 160 1.87 11.54 -14.35
CA ALA A 160 1.92 12.43 -15.50
C ALA A 160 1.15 11.84 -16.69
N VAL A 161 0.66 12.71 -17.56
CA VAL A 161 0.10 12.30 -18.83
C VAL A 161 1.09 12.70 -19.93
N LEU A 162 1.61 11.71 -20.63
CA LEU A 162 2.59 11.90 -21.69
C LEU A 162 1.97 11.63 -23.07
N GLU A 163 2.51 12.28 -24.07
CA GLU A 163 2.17 12.00 -25.46
C GLU A 163 2.76 10.66 -25.89
N LYS A 164 1.99 9.83 -26.59
CA LYS A 164 2.49 8.57 -27.15
C LYS A 164 3.56 8.85 -28.20
N THR A 165 4.80 8.55 -27.88
CA THR A 165 5.87 8.54 -28.88
C THR A 165 5.62 7.41 -29.88
N LYS A 166 6.01 7.57 -31.15
CA LYS A 166 5.78 6.58 -32.21
C LYS A 166 6.26 5.17 -31.85
N GLU A 167 7.35 5.07 -31.09
CA GLU A 167 7.90 3.80 -30.63
C GLU A 167 6.97 3.05 -29.65
N VAL A 168 6.29 3.77 -28.76
CA VAL A 168 5.33 3.17 -27.81
C VAL A 168 4.06 2.73 -28.51
N ALA A 169 3.61 3.50 -29.53
CA ALA A 169 2.46 3.13 -30.35
C ALA A 169 2.70 1.86 -31.19
N GLU A 170 3.92 1.65 -31.66
CA GLU A 170 4.32 0.43 -32.39
C GLU A 170 4.42 -0.79 -31.45
N PHE A 171 4.87 -0.59 -30.21
CA PHE A 171 4.93 -1.65 -29.21
C PHE A 171 3.53 -2.13 -28.77
N ASP A 172 2.61 -1.20 -28.51
CA ASP A 172 1.21 -1.51 -28.18
C ASP A 172 0.50 -2.22 -29.33
N ALA A 173 0.75 -1.79 -30.59
CA ALA A 173 0.20 -2.43 -31.77
C ALA A 173 0.75 -3.84 -31.99
N ALA A 174 2.03 -4.06 -31.69
CA ALA A 174 2.66 -5.38 -31.78
C ALA A 174 2.15 -6.34 -30.68
N GLN A 175 1.89 -5.86 -29.47
CA GLN A 175 1.30 -6.68 -28.40
C GLN A 175 -0.17 -7.02 -28.71
N ALA A 176 -0.97 -6.08 -29.15
CA ALA A 176 -2.36 -6.33 -29.53
C ALA A 176 -2.49 -7.31 -30.72
N ALA A 177 -1.50 -7.35 -31.61
CA ALA A 177 -1.45 -8.32 -32.69
C ALA A 177 -0.97 -9.71 -32.26
N ALA A 178 -0.32 -9.84 -31.11
CA ALA A 178 0.13 -11.11 -30.54
C ALA A 178 -0.91 -11.80 -29.65
N GLU A 179 -1.93 -11.07 -29.18
CA GLU A 179 -3.04 -11.57 -28.35
C GLU A 179 -4.32 -11.88 -29.15
N ALA A 180 -4.34 -11.61 -30.48
CA ALA A 180 -5.45 -11.91 -31.38
C ALA A 180 -5.19 -13.18 -32.20
#